data_7fd965c5b58a121f324c3f1a40c0e241
#
_entry.id   7fd965c5b58a121f324c3f1a40c0e241
#
_cell.length_a   1.000
_cell.length_b   1.000
_cell.length_c   1.000
_cell.angle_alpha   90.00
_cell.angle_beta   90.00
_cell.angle_gamma   90.00
#
_symmetry.space_group_name_H-M   'P 1'
#
loop_
_entity.id
_entity.type
_entity.pdbx_description
1 polymer ?
#
loop_
_entity_poly.entity_id
_entity_poly.type
_entity_poly.pdbx_seq_one_letter_code
_entity_poly.pdbx_strand_id
1 'polypeptide(L)'
;MNVLYLGKYTERFDNIIKLIDPKKEKFITELCYGDVHIAEWCKANSVNWTGIDINQKFVNFAIKKGFNAICLDLKKAKVLPIVDTFIIVGSLYHFHEMLDEFLLIIMNSCSRLIISEPIHNLSNSGGLIGRIASHSANAGNGAEEFRYDKKELIKTLAELCGNRWILHIVNDQKRDIILEVTWK
;
A
#
# COMPACT_ATOMS: atom_id res chain seq x y z
N MET A 1 1.07 -6.89 15.61
CA MET A 1 0.94 -5.59 14.90
C MET A 1 0.33 -4.50 15.76
N ASN A 2 -0.78 -4.72 16.50
CA ASN A 2 -1.41 -3.68 17.36
C ASN A 2 -0.46 -3.01 18.39
N VAL A 3 0.51 -3.74 18.94
CA VAL A 3 1.45 -3.20 19.92
C VAL A 3 2.40 -2.17 19.29
N LEU A 4 2.84 -2.38 18.05
CA LEU A 4 3.73 -1.47 17.31
C LEU A 4 3.04 -0.16 16.90
N TYR A 5 1.70 -0.19 16.78
CA TYR A 5 0.89 0.95 16.36
C TYR A 5 0.13 1.61 17.51
N LEU A 6 0.45 1.26 18.78
CA LEU A 6 -0.20 1.83 19.97
C LEU A 6 -1.75 1.80 19.91
N GLY A 7 -2.32 0.70 19.39
CA GLY A 7 -3.76 0.53 19.23
C GLY A 7 -4.39 1.23 18.02
N LYS A 8 -3.61 1.98 17.21
CA LYS A 8 -4.10 2.73 16.02
C LYS A 8 -3.78 2.03 14.70
N TYR A 9 -3.54 0.73 14.73
CA TYR A 9 -3.18 -0.03 13.52
C TYR A 9 -4.26 0.04 12.44
N THR A 10 -5.52 -0.07 12.83
CA THR A 10 -6.66 -0.08 11.90
C THR A 10 -7.02 1.31 11.36
N GLU A 11 -6.70 2.39 12.08
CA GLU A 11 -7.06 3.76 11.70
C GLU A 11 -6.61 4.14 10.27
N ARG A 12 -5.43 3.68 9.85
CA ARG A 12 -4.93 3.92 8.48
C ARG A 12 -5.79 3.26 7.41
N PHE A 13 -6.25 2.02 7.67
CA PHE A 13 -7.13 1.28 6.76
C PHE A 13 -8.53 1.91 6.73
N ASP A 14 -9.04 2.33 7.88
CA ASP A 14 -10.33 3.01 7.99
C ASP A 14 -10.33 4.34 7.21
N ASN A 15 -9.20 5.06 7.21
CA ASN A 15 -9.06 6.29 6.43
C ASN A 15 -9.00 6.01 4.92
N ILE A 16 -8.37 4.92 4.49
CA ILE A 16 -8.38 4.48 3.09
C ILE A 16 -9.78 4.07 2.65
N ILE A 17 -10.46 3.27 3.46
CA ILE A 17 -11.82 2.79 3.20
C ILE A 17 -12.80 3.95 2.96
N LYS A 18 -12.66 5.07 3.68
CA LYS A 18 -13.50 6.27 3.50
C LYS A 18 -13.33 6.93 2.12
N LEU A 19 -12.25 6.64 1.41
CA LEU A 19 -11.98 7.17 0.07
C LEU A 19 -12.60 6.32 -1.03
N ILE A 20 -13.01 5.09 -0.73
CA ILE A 20 -13.54 4.15 -1.71
C ILE A 20 -15.04 4.38 -1.89
N ASP A 21 -15.46 4.61 -3.13
CA ASP A 21 -16.88 4.66 -3.50
C ASP A 21 -17.32 3.30 -4.11
N PRO A 22 -18.03 2.44 -3.35
CA PRO A 22 -18.41 1.11 -3.83
C PRO A 22 -19.43 1.14 -4.99
N LYS A 23 -19.99 2.31 -5.33
CA LYS A 23 -20.85 2.48 -6.51
C LYS A 23 -20.02 2.63 -7.79
N LYS A 24 -18.82 3.19 -7.70
CA LYS A 24 -17.93 3.47 -8.82
C LYS A 24 -16.82 2.44 -8.97
N GLU A 25 -16.26 1.99 -7.85
CA GLU A 25 -15.10 1.09 -7.80
C GLU A 25 -15.55 -0.34 -7.54
N LYS A 26 -15.49 -1.18 -8.56
CA LYS A 26 -15.93 -2.59 -8.49
C LYS A 26 -14.78 -3.58 -8.36
N PHE A 27 -13.59 -3.20 -8.79
CA PHE A 27 -12.39 -4.03 -8.78
C PHE A 27 -11.25 -3.27 -8.11
N ILE A 28 -10.84 -3.75 -6.94
CA ILE A 28 -9.74 -3.18 -6.16
C ILE A 28 -8.65 -4.24 -6.00
N THR A 29 -7.41 -3.84 -6.25
CA THR A 29 -6.25 -4.67 -5.93
C THR A 29 -5.38 -4.00 -4.88
N GLU A 30 -5.11 -4.71 -3.79
CA GLU A 30 -4.22 -4.26 -2.73
C GLU A 30 -2.85 -4.91 -2.88
N LEU A 31 -1.82 -4.08 -3.00
CA LEU A 31 -0.43 -4.48 -3.20
C LEU A 31 0.31 -4.55 -1.87
N CYS A 32 1.04 -5.64 -1.62
CA CYS A 32 1.76 -5.89 -0.37
C CYS A 32 0.83 -5.79 0.86
N TYR A 33 -0.33 -6.43 0.79
CA TYR A 33 -1.46 -6.16 1.68
C TYR A 33 -1.24 -6.57 3.15
N GLY A 34 -0.44 -7.56 3.45
CA GLY A 34 -0.10 -7.97 4.83
C GLY A 34 -1.26 -8.26 5.80
N ASP A 35 -2.45 -7.70 5.54
CA ASP A 35 -3.67 -7.84 6.33
C ASP A 35 -4.90 -7.86 5.39
N VAL A 36 -6.04 -8.35 5.87
CA VAL A 36 -7.26 -8.47 5.06
C VAL A 36 -8.37 -7.48 5.48
N HIS A 37 -8.02 -6.40 6.18
CA HIS A 37 -8.98 -5.43 6.68
C HIS A 37 -9.76 -4.75 5.54
N ILE A 38 -9.07 -4.30 4.50
CA ILE A 38 -9.72 -3.73 3.29
C ILE A 38 -10.53 -4.80 2.56
N ALA A 39 -10.02 -6.05 2.48
CA ALA A 39 -10.75 -7.16 1.86
C ALA A 39 -12.09 -7.45 2.53
N GLU A 40 -12.12 -7.44 3.88
CA GLU A 40 -13.35 -7.65 4.67
C GLU A 40 -14.39 -6.54 4.38
N TRP A 41 -13.95 -5.28 4.31
CA TRP A 41 -14.81 -4.17 3.93
C TRP A 41 -15.31 -4.28 2.49
N CYS A 42 -14.43 -4.60 1.53
CA CYS A 42 -14.80 -4.80 0.12
C CYS A 42 -15.88 -5.86 -0.02
N LYS A 43 -15.72 -7.01 0.65
CA LYS A 43 -16.71 -8.09 0.66
C LYS A 43 -18.06 -7.62 1.19
N ALA A 44 -18.08 -6.86 2.29
CA ALA A 44 -19.31 -6.33 2.89
C ALA A 44 -20.03 -5.32 1.98
N ASN A 45 -19.30 -4.68 1.06
CA ASN A 45 -19.81 -3.65 0.14
C ASN A 45 -19.94 -4.11 -1.32
N SER A 46 -19.85 -5.42 -1.58
CA SER A 46 -19.93 -6.02 -2.93
C SER A 46 -18.90 -5.47 -3.92
N VAL A 47 -17.69 -5.21 -3.44
CA VAL A 47 -16.51 -4.84 -4.22
C VAL A 47 -15.60 -6.05 -4.35
N ASN A 48 -15.12 -6.33 -5.56
CA ASN A 48 -14.17 -7.41 -5.81
C ASN A 48 -12.77 -6.98 -5.39
N TRP A 49 -12.26 -7.60 -4.35
CA TRP A 49 -10.91 -7.38 -3.86
C TRP A 49 -9.97 -8.51 -4.28
N THR A 50 -8.76 -8.16 -4.68
CA THR A 50 -7.65 -9.09 -4.90
C THR A 50 -6.42 -8.59 -4.17
N GLY A 51 -5.79 -9.43 -3.35
CA GLY A 51 -4.51 -9.13 -2.71
C GLY A 51 -3.35 -9.67 -3.52
N ILE A 52 -2.28 -8.88 -3.66
CA ILE A 52 -1.00 -9.34 -4.23
C ILE A 52 0.08 -9.14 -3.18
N ASP A 53 0.78 -10.22 -2.83
CA ASP A 53 1.89 -10.19 -1.88
C ASP A 53 2.95 -11.22 -2.26
N ILE A 54 4.21 -10.95 -1.93
CA ILE A 54 5.31 -11.90 -2.11
C ILE A 54 5.30 -13.00 -1.04
N ASN A 55 4.69 -12.73 0.10
CA ASN A 55 4.68 -13.64 1.24
C ASN A 55 3.57 -14.68 1.13
N GLN A 56 3.93 -15.91 0.79
CA GLN A 56 3.00 -17.02 0.65
C GLN A 56 2.12 -17.26 1.89
N LYS A 57 2.60 -16.90 3.10
CA LYS A 57 1.80 -17.06 4.33
C LYS A 57 0.62 -16.09 4.36
N PHE A 58 0.80 -14.84 3.90
CA PHE A 58 -0.30 -13.87 3.79
C PHE A 58 -1.28 -14.30 2.71
N VAL A 59 -0.78 -14.77 1.57
CA VAL A 59 -1.63 -15.30 0.49
C VAL A 59 -2.48 -16.46 0.97
N ASN A 60 -1.88 -17.46 1.62
CA ASN A 60 -2.60 -18.61 2.17
C ASN A 60 -3.63 -18.19 3.24
N PHE A 61 -3.31 -17.18 4.06
CA PHE A 61 -4.23 -16.65 5.06
C PHE A 61 -5.46 -15.99 4.43
N ALA A 62 -5.26 -15.15 3.40
CA ALA A 62 -6.36 -14.51 2.69
C ALA A 62 -7.27 -15.55 1.98
N ILE A 63 -6.66 -16.52 1.28
CA ILE A 63 -7.39 -17.62 0.62
C ILE A 63 -8.21 -18.43 1.63
N LYS A 64 -7.62 -18.77 2.79
CA LYS A 64 -8.34 -19.50 3.87
C LYS A 64 -9.55 -18.72 4.41
N LYS A 65 -9.49 -17.37 4.37
CA LYS A 65 -10.62 -16.50 4.72
C LYS A 65 -11.64 -16.31 3.58
N GLY A 66 -11.40 -16.90 2.40
CA GLY A 66 -12.29 -16.82 1.24
C GLY A 66 -12.12 -15.57 0.41
N PHE A 67 -10.92 -14.98 0.40
CA PHE A 67 -10.52 -13.85 -0.44
C PHE A 67 -9.64 -14.30 -1.61
N ASN A 68 -9.67 -13.55 -2.70
CA ASN A 68 -8.74 -13.74 -3.81
C ASN A 68 -7.37 -13.19 -3.43
N ALA A 69 -6.32 -14.01 -3.60
CA ALA A 69 -4.96 -13.56 -3.36
C ALA A 69 -3.97 -14.25 -4.27
N ILE A 70 -2.94 -13.52 -4.70
CA ILE A 70 -1.92 -13.95 -5.63
C ILE A 70 -0.55 -13.78 -4.99
N CYS A 71 0.26 -14.85 -5.03
CA CYS A 71 1.66 -14.77 -4.63
C CYS A 71 2.49 -14.29 -5.83
N LEU A 72 3.01 -13.06 -5.75
CA LEU A 72 3.77 -12.46 -6.84
C LEU A 72 4.85 -11.53 -6.29
N ASP A 73 6.06 -11.67 -6.82
CA ASP A 73 7.13 -10.70 -6.61
C ASP A 73 6.89 -9.49 -7.53
N LEU A 74 6.36 -8.42 -6.95
CA LEU A 74 6.03 -7.19 -7.68
C LEU A 74 7.26 -6.49 -8.27
N LYS A 75 8.47 -6.71 -7.72
CA LYS A 75 9.72 -6.19 -8.30
C LYS A 75 10.04 -6.82 -9.66
N LYS A 76 9.49 -8.00 -9.93
CA LYS A 76 9.68 -8.73 -11.20
C LYS A 76 8.48 -8.68 -12.13
N ALA A 77 7.36 -8.15 -11.64
CA ALA A 77 6.14 -8.03 -12.44
C ALA A 77 6.35 -7.06 -13.61
N LYS A 78 5.90 -7.45 -14.79
CA LYS A 78 5.91 -6.60 -15.99
C LYS A 78 4.52 -6.09 -16.36
N VAL A 79 3.50 -6.76 -15.85
CA VAL A 79 2.09 -6.41 -16.04
C VAL A 79 1.32 -6.69 -14.75
N LEU A 80 0.25 -5.93 -14.53
CA LEU A 80 -0.70 -6.11 -13.44
C LEU A 80 -2.12 -6.27 -14.01
N PRO A 81 -3.07 -6.83 -13.26
CA PRO A 81 -4.46 -6.89 -13.70
C PRO A 81 -5.04 -5.47 -13.89
N ILE A 82 -5.94 -5.32 -14.86
CA ILE A 82 -6.68 -4.07 -15.03
C ILE A 82 -7.75 -3.99 -13.95
N VAL A 83 -7.73 -2.90 -13.18
CA VAL A 83 -8.65 -2.67 -12.05
C VAL A 83 -9.05 -1.20 -11.98
N ASP A 84 -10.07 -0.90 -11.18
CA ASP A 84 -10.46 0.50 -10.96
C ASP A 84 -9.43 1.22 -10.10
N THR A 85 -9.01 0.56 -9.01
CA THR A 85 -8.12 1.15 -8.00
C THR A 85 -7.07 0.16 -7.52
N PHE A 86 -5.82 0.61 -7.48
CA PHE A 86 -4.79 -0.03 -6.66
C PHE A 86 -4.65 0.68 -5.31
N ILE A 87 -4.34 -0.11 -4.29
CA ILE A 87 -4.05 0.38 -2.94
C ILE A 87 -2.71 -0.19 -2.50
N ILE A 88 -1.85 0.65 -1.94
CA ILE A 88 -0.60 0.22 -1.30
C ILE A 88 -0.47 0.87 0.07
N VAL A 89 -0.24 0.06 1.11
CA VAL A 89 -0.26 0.52 2.50
C VAL A 89 1.06 0.17 3.19
N GLY A 90 1.86 1.19 3.47
CA GLY A 90 3.10 1.08 4.25
C GLY A 90 4.16 0.19 3.60
N SER A 91 4.20 0.13 2.27
CA SER A 91 5.06 -0.79 1.53
C SER A 91 5.68 -0.17 0.27
N LEU A 92 5.37 1.10 -0.04
CA LEU A 92 5.90 1.76 -1.24
C LEU A 92 7.44 1.89 -1.17
N TYR A 93 7.98 2.08 0.03
CA TYR A 93 9.42 2.19 0.25
C TYR A 93 10.23 0.98 -0.25
N HIS A 94 9.62 -0.20 -0.38
CA HIS A 94 10.29 -1.37 -0.94
C HIS A 94 10.67 -1.22 -2.41
N PHE A 95 10.05 -0.27 -3.11
CA PHE A 95 10.23 -0.03 -4.54
C PHE A 95 11.05 1.23 -4.83
N HIS A 96 11.71 1.84 -3.83
CA HIS A 96 12.40 3.12 -3.98
C HIS A 96 13.45 3.15 -5.12
N GLU A 97 14.15 2.05 -5.35
CA GLU A 97 15.16 1.93 -6.40
C GLU A 97 14.58 1.81 -7.82
N MET A 98 13.28 1.48 -7.94
CA MET A 98 12.57 1.27 -9.21
C MET A 98 11.17 1.90 -9.19
N LEU A 99 11.00 2.96 -8.44
CA LEU A 99 9.69 3.54 -8.16
C LEU A 99 8.98 4.01 -9.44
N ASP A 100 9.69 4.61 -10.36
CA ASP A 100 9.17 5.08 -11.65
C ASP A 100 8.68 3.92 -12.52
N GLU A 101 9.45 2.84 -12.67
CA GLU A 101 9.03 1.64 -13.40
C GLU A 101 7.80 1.01 -12.73
N PHE A 102 7.82 0.88 -11.41
CA PHE A 102 6.74 0.28 -10.64
C PHE A 102 5.44 1.09 -10.76
N LEU A 103 5.50 2.41 -10.60
CA LEU A 103 4.35 3.28 -10.76
C LEU A 103 3.83 3.27 -12.19
N LEU A 104 4.71 3.24 -13.19
CA LEU A 104 4.28 3.18 -14.58
C LEU A 104 3.44 1.91 -14.87
N ILE A 105 3.83 0.76 -14.31
CA ILE A 105 3.07 -0.49 -14.45
C ILE A 105 1.70 -0.35 -13.79
N ILE A 106 1.63 0.21 -12.57
CA ILE A 106 0.38 0.44 -11.85
C ILE A 106 -0.52 1.40 -12.65
N MET A 107 0.02 2.54 -13.05
CA MET A 107 -0.71 3.60 -13.73
C MET A 107 -1.25 3.17 -15.11
N ASN A 108 -0.60 2.21 -15.78
CA ASN A 108 -1.11 1.61 -17.01
C ASN A 108 -2.22 0.57 -16.76
N SER A 109 -2.47 0.21 -15.51
CA SER A 109 -3.39 -0.87 -15.14
C SER A 109 -4.58 -0.42 -14.29
N CYS A 110 -4.68 0.88 -13.97
CA CYS A 110 -5.80 1.44 -13.21
C CYS A 110 -6.09 2.89 -13.57
N SER A 111 -7.22 3.41 -13.11
CA SER A 111 -7.55 4.83 -13.18
C SER A 111 -7.22 5.58 -11.88
N ARG A 112 -6.92 4.86 -10.79
CA ARG A 112 -6.68 5.42 -9.46
C ARG A 112 -5.70 4.59 -8.67
N LEU A 113 -4.79 5.27 -7.96
CA LEU A 113 -3.89 4.65 -6.99
C LEU A 113 -4.02 5.38 -5.64
N ILE A 114 -4.25 4.63 -4.57
CA ILE A 114 -4.25 5.15 -3.20
C ILE A 114 -2.98 4.64 -2.50
N ILE A 115 -2.20 5.55 -1.96
CA ILE A 115 -0.97 5.27 -1.22
C ILE A 115 -1.15 5.72 0.22
N SER A 116 -0.89 4.84 1.17
CA SER A 116 -0.69 5.21 2.58
C SER A 116 0.71 4.83 3.00
N GLU A 117 1.56 5.82 3.29
CA GLU A 117 2.96 5.58 3.61
C GLU A 117 3.33 6.19 4.96
N PRO A 118 4.01 5.44 5.85
CA PRO A 118 4.51 5.98 7.10
C PRO A 118 5.69 6.93 6.82
N ILE A 119 5.56 8.18 7.27
CA ILE A 119 6.59 9.22 7.17
C ILE A 119 7.44 9.35 8.45
N HIS A 120 6.94 8.81 9.57
CA HIS A 120 7.70 8.66 10.82
C HIS A 120 7.53 7.23 11.31
N ASN A 121 8.61 6.47 11.28
CA ASN A 121 8.60 5.06 11.64
C ASN A 121 9.30 4.83 12.97
N LEU A 122 8.65 4.08 13.89
CA LEU A 122 9.30 3.63 15.14
C LEU A 122 10.52 2.74 14.89
N SER A 123 10.65 2.14 13.69
CA SER A 123 11.85 1.38 13.29
C SER A 123 13.09 2.26 13.14
N ASN A 124 12.93 3.57 12.92
CA ASN A 124 14.02 4.54 12.82
C ASN A 124 14.42 5.11 14.18
N SER A 125 13.66 4.87 15.26
CA SER A 125 14.11 5.11 16.61
C SER A 125 15.14 4.02 16.95
N GLY A 126 16.41 4.36 17.06
CA GLY A 126 17.54 3.42 17.26
C GLY A 126 17.52 2.61 18.58
N GLY A 127 16.34 2.20 19.05
CA GLY A 127 16.10 1.41 20.24
C GLY A 127 15.73 -0.05 19.95
N LEU A 128 15.74 -0.87 21.00
CA LEU A 128 15.41 -2.30 20.95
C LEU A 128 14.03 -2.57 20.31
N ILE A 129 13.07 -1.67 20.51
CA ILE A 129 11.71 -1.73 19.93
C ILE A 129 11.75 -1.50 18.42
N GLY A 130 12.62 -0.62 17.93
CA GLY A 130 12.81 -0.39 16.49
C GLY A 130 13.36 -1.62 15.77
N ARG A 131 14.30 -2.36 16.38
CA ARG A 131 14.86 -3.61 15.79
C ARG A 131 13.83 -4.73 15.74
N ILE A 132 12.99 -4.90 16.75
CA ILE A 132 11.90 -5.89 16.75
C ILE A 132 10.84 -5.51 15.71
N ALA A 133 10.53 -4.22 15.57
CA ALA A 133 9.58 -3.72 14.59
C ALA A 133 10.06 -3.95 13.15
N SER A 134 11.34 -3.72 12.86
CA SER A 134 11.92 -3.95 11.54
C SER A 134 11.90 -5.42 11.15
N HIS A 135 12.21 -6.33 12.09
CA HIS A 135 12.15 -7.78 11.85
C HIS A 135 10.74 -8.32 11.59
N SER A 136 9.73 -7.73 12.23
CA SER A 136 8.33 -8.15 12.09
C SER A 136 7.65 -7.56 10.85
N ALA A 137 8.16 -6.43 10.34
CA ALA A 137 7.62 -5.75 9.17
C ALA A 137 8.20 -6.29 7.84
N ASN A 138 9.32 -7.01 7.90
CA ASN A 138 9.98 -7.53 6.71
C ASN A 138 9.39 -8.86 6.26
N ALA A 139 8.92 -8.92 5.03
CA ALA A 139 8.40 -10.11 4.36
C ALA A 139 9.50 -11.16 4.01
N GLY A 140 10.55 -11.26 4.84
CA GLY A 140 11.56 -12.32 4.73
C GLY A 140 12.81 -12.00 3.91
N ASN A 141 12.97 -10.80 3.35
CA ASN A 141 14.13 -10.45 2.49
C ASN A 141 15.08 -9.39 3.09
N GLY A 142 15.21 -9.33 4.40
CA GLY A 142 16.17 -8.45 5.07
C GLY A 142 15.56 -7.17 5.66
N ALA A 143 16.36 -6.45 6.44
CA ALA A 143 15.98 -5.17 7.04
C ALA A 143 16.14 -4.07 6.00
N GLU A 144 15.05 -3.64 5.38
CA GLU A 144 15.07 -2.47 4.51
C GLU A 144 15.11 -1.20 5.38
N GLU A 145 16.24 -0.49 5.31
CA GLU A 145 16.48 0.70 6.11
C GLU A 145 15.87 1.96 5.48
N PHE A 146 15.61 1.93 4.17
CA PHE A 146 15.07 3.09 3.45
C PHE A 146 13.64 3.44 3.92
N ARG A 147 13.41 4.73 4.13
CA ARG A 147 12.08 5.30 4.37
C ARG A 147 12.04 6.68 3.74
N TYR A 148 10.90 7.00 3.12
CA TYR A 148 10.68 8.31 2.55
C TYR A 148 10.57 9.38 3.62
N ASP A 149 11.25 10.51 3.40
CA ASP A 149 10.84 11.79 3.96
C ASP A 149 9.56 12.26 3.25
N LYS A 150 8.70 12.96 3.97
CA LYS A 150 7.42 13.43 3.43
C LYS A 150 7.60 14.31 2.20
N LYS A 151 8.53 15.29 2.27
CA LYS A 151 8.75 16.24 1.17
C LYS A 151 9.34 15.53 -0.04
N GLU A 152 10.27 14.61 0.20
CA GLU A 152 10.88 13.78 -0.83
C GLU A 152 9.82 12.92 -1.53
N LEU A 153 8.96 12.22 -0.77
CA LEU A 153 7.90 11.39 -1.35
C LEU A 153 6.96 12.20 -2.23
N ILE A 154 6.45 13.33 -1.73
CA ILE A 154 5.53 14.19 -2.49
C ILE A 154 6.22 14.70 -3.76
N LYS A 155 7.48 15.17 -3.67
CA LYS A 155 8.24 15.68 -4.81
C LYS A 155 8.43 14.59 -5.86
N THR A 156 8.91 13.41 -5.45
CA THR A 156 9.15 12.28 -6.36
C THR A 156 7.88 11.86 -7.07
N LEU A 157 6.77 11.70 -6.32
CA LEU A 157 5.49 11.36 -6.93
C LEU A 157 4.96 12.43 -7.87
N ALA A 158 5.10 13.71 -7.52
CA ALA A 158 4.67 14.81 -8.39
C ALA A 158 5.47 14.87 -9.69
N GLU A 159 6.78 14.63 -9.64
CA GLU A 159 7.65 14.54 -10.80
C GLU A 159 7.25 13.36 -11.72
N LEU A 160 6.98 12.19 -11.15
CA LEU A 160 6.53 11.00 -11.88
C LEU A 160 5.13 11.16 -12.48
N CYS A 161 4.22 11.80 -11.77
CA CYS A 161 2.87 12.08 -12.27
C CYS A 161 2.89 12.98 -13.53
N GLY A 162 3.81 13.93 -13.60
CA GLY A 162 3.95 14.85 -14.74
C GLY A 162 2.61 15.54 -15.10
N ASN A 163 2.31 15.60 -16.41
CA ASN A 163 1.10 16.26 -16.90
C ASN A 163 -0.12 15.32 -17.07
N ARG A 164 0.07 14.01 -16.90
CA ARG A 164 -0.97 13.00 -17.18
C ARG A 164 -1.77 12.58 -15.97
N TRP A 165 -1.23 12.79 -14.78
CA TRP A 165 -1.81 12.35 -13.52
C TRP A 165 -1.97 13.52 -12.56
N ILE A 166 -2.91 13.39 -11.65
CA ILE A 166 -3.15 14.35 -10.58
C ILE A 166 -2.80 13.69 -9.26
N LEU A 167 -1.89 14.32 -8.50
CA LEU A 167 -1.53 13.91 -7.15
C LEU A 167 -2.31 14.76 -6.15
N HIS A 168 -3.07 14.13 -5.28
CA HIS A 168 -3.77 14.75 -4.17
C HIS A 168 -3.20 14.28 -2.84
N ILE A 169 -2.96 15.21 -1.91
CA ILE A 169 -2.67 14.89 -0.52
C ILE A 169 -4.02 14.83 0.20
N VAL A 170 -4.46 13.61 0.54
CA VAL A 170 -5.79 13.39 1.13
C VAL A 170 -5.74 13.56 2.65
N ASN A 171 -4.70 13.04 3.28
CA ASN A 171 -4.52 13.11 4.72
C ASN A 171 -3.04 13.25 5.06
N ASP A 172 -2.73 14.19 5.93
CA ASP A 172 -1.41 14.52 6.38
C ASP A 172 -1.34 14.44 7.90
N GLN A 173 -1.39 13.23 8.41
CA GLN A 173 -1.23 12.98 9.84
C GLN A 173 0.25 12.90 10.22
N LYS A 174 0.56 13.16 11.50
CA LYS A 174 1.96 13.14 12.01
C LYS A 174 2.74 11.87 11.72
N ARG A 175 2.07 10.76 11.44
CA ARG A 175 2.65 9.43 11.29
C ARG A 175 2.57 8.86 9.89
N ASP A 176 1.43 8.97 9.26
CA ASP A 176 1.17 8.43 7.94
C ASP A 176 0.66 9.55 7.02
N ILE A 177 1.11 9.54 5.77
CA ILE A 177 0.53 10.37 4.71
C ILE A 177 -0.35 9.49 3.83
N ILE A 178 -1.52 10.00 3.45
CA ILE A 178 -2.38 9.36 2.44
C ILE A 178 -2.38 10.23 1.20
N LEU A 179 -2.00 9.63 0.10
CA LEU A 179 -1.90 10.24 -1.21
C LEU A 179 -2.83 9.51 -2.17
N GLU A 180 -3.42 10.25 -3.06
CA GLU A 180 -4.23 9.75 -4.15
C GLU A 180 -3.64 10.22 -5.48
N VAL A 181 -3.48 9.29 -6.40
CA VAL A 181 -3.05 9.57 -7.77
C VAL A 181 -4.16 9.14 -8.71
N THR A 182 -4.70 10.07 -9.50
CA THR A 182 -5.79 9.83 -10.45
C THR A 182 -5.39 10.23 -11.87
N TRP A 183 -5.91 9.52 -12.85
CA TRP A 183 -5.76 9.86 -14.26
C TRP A 183 -6.55 11.16 -14.57
N LYS A 184 -5.97 12.04 -15.43
CA LYS A 184 -6.65 13.25 -15.92
C LYS A 184 -7.71 12.93 -16.96
#